data_6423a7e66443ca391c1eda697f892243
#
_entry.id   6423a7e66443ca391c1eda697f892243
#
_cell.length_a   1.000
_cell.length_b   1.000
_cell.length_c   1.000
_cell.angle_alpha   90.00
_cell.angle_beta   90.00
_cell.angle_gamma   90.00
#
_symmetry.space_group_name_H-M   'P 1'
#
loop_
_entity.id
_entity.type
_entity.pdbx_description
1 polymer ?
#
loop_
_entity_poly.entity_id
_entity_poly.type
_entity_poly.pdbx_seq_one_letter_code
_entity_poly.pdbx_strand_id
1 'polypeptide(L)'
;MEEAASMKLKHSILGLLLLFTLIPLGIFGIFSIYETNRKIDELTEQNVQAISENQVMNIKNFTQDRNDFQKKWDAIDHEKNPSGYVRYRYHRQDYITYYSDVENTCWGIRVTENLSAQKQTGRTYGMLITLGLSALIIGVCCTQYFMTKKIFAPITHILQVFAQIRESEDYSLRVHIQEKHETGELAAGINELLDYVEQADRKEKERQQKLLQMAENDPLTGIKNKKAIEKEMLSMVQRAVESHEQITFGFVDIDDFRDYNTNYGHQEGDAVIQFVAQTLKENIHGAVGRIGGDEFAFCYAGELEPERIRHNADKILEILRTQHVNEQTGEVLPVPCSIGIVMSQGDTLDYTQLIRKADLAMYQAKENGKNTFVLNVD
;
A
#
# COMPACT_ATOMS: atom_id res chain seq x y z
N MET A 1 2.53 1.07 -13.42
CA MET A 1 1.53 0.20 -14.07
C MET A 1 0.20 0.15 -13.31
N GLU A 2 0.21 0.17 -11.99
CA GLU A 2 -1.00 0.14 -11.13
C GLU A 2 -1.82 1.44 -11.13
N GLU A 3 -1.20 2.61 -11.18
CA GLU A 3 -1.91 3.88 -11.33
C GLU A 3 -2.73 3.95 -12.62
N ALA A 4 -2.17 3.41 -13.70
CA ALA A 4 -2.86 3.30 -14.98
C ALA A 4 -4.03 2.28 -14.94
N ALA A 5 -3.93 1.21 -14.16
CA ALA A 5 -4.99 0.22 -13.96
C ALA A 5 -6.12 0.77 -13.07
N SER A 6 -5.79 1.45 -11.98
CA SER A 6 -6.75 2.14 -11.10
C SER A 6 -7.50 3.25 -11.84
N MET A 7 -6.78 4.03 -12.65
CA MET A 7 -7.37 5.09 -13.46
C MET A 7 -8.26 4.52 -14.57
N LYS A 8 -7.89 3.39 -15.20
CA LYS A 8 -8.73 2.68 -16.18
C LYS A 8 -10.00 2.12 -15.53
N LEU A 9 -9.93 1.53 -14.35
CA LEU A 9 -11.07 1.01 -13.62
C LEU A 9 -12.05 2.13 -13.25
N LYS A 10 -11.54 3.26 -12.75
CA LYS A 10 -12.32 4.46 -12.40
C LYS A 10 -13.04 5.05 -13.62
N HIS A 11 -12.37 5.14 -14.78
CA HIS A 11 -12.96 5.62 -16.01
C HIS A 11 -13.96 4.62 -16.61
N SER A 12 -13.70 3.32 -16.50
CA SER A 12 -14.61 2.27 -16.98
C SER A 12 -15.91 2.23 -16.18
N ILE A 13 -15.84 2.34 -14.85
CA ILE A 13 -17.02 2.38 -13.97
C ILE A 13 -17.79 3.69 -14.18
N LEU A 14 -17.10 4.82 -14.30
CA LEU A 14 -17.72 6.11 -14.60
C LEU A 14 -18.41 6.09 -15.99
N GLY A 15 -17.78 5.48 -16.98
CA GLY A 15 -18.33 5.27 -18.32
C GLY A 15 -19.57 4.38 -18.31
N LEU A 16 -19.56 3.30 -17.55
CA LEU A 16 -20.73 2.40 -17.40
C LEU A 16 -21.89 3.11 -16.71
N LEU A 17 -21.64 3.86 -15.63
CA LEU A 17 -22.65 4.64 -14.92
C LEU A 17 -23.27 5.71 -15.84
N LEU A 18 -22.44 6.44 -16.60
CA LEU A 18 -22.89 7.40 -17.60
C LEU A 18 -23.73 6.73 -18.69
N LEU A 19 -23.32 5.57 -19.16
CA LEU A 19 -24.04 4.80 -20.18
C LEU A 19 -25.42 4.34 -19.69
N PHE A 20 -25.51 3.80 -18.47
CA PHE A 20 -26.76 3.34 -17.88
C PHE A 20 -27.70 4.47 -17.47
N THR A 21 -27.21 5.70 -17.29
CA THR A 21 -28.05 6.84 -16.91
C THR A 21 -28.40 7.74 -18.12
N LEU A 22 -27.46 8.02 -19.00
CA LEU A 22 -27.68 8.92 -20.13
C LEU A 22 -28.44 8.27 -21.29
N ILE A 23 -28.22 6.97 -21.56
CA ILE A 23 -28.93 6.28 -22.66
C ILE A 23 -30.44 6.17 -22.37
N PRO A 24 -30.90 5.67 -21.19
CA PRO A 24 -32.33 5.66 -20.89
C PRO A 24 -32.97 7.04 -20.89
N LEU A 25 -32.20 8.07 -20.44
CA LEU A 25 -32.67 9.45 -20.45
C LEU A 25 -32.85 9.98 -21.87
N GLY A 26 -31.91 9.70 -22.75
CA GLY A 26 -31.97 10.07 -24.18
C GLY A 26 -33.15 9.38 -24.86
N ILE A 27 -33.34 8.08 -24.61
CA ILE A 27 -34.45 7.29 -25.16
C ILE A 27 -35.80 7.85 -24.64
N PHE A 28 -35.89 8.13 -23.33
CA PHE A 28 -37.10 8.71 -22.73
C PHE A 28 -37.40 10.10 -23.30
N GLY A 29 -36.39 10.95 -23.49
CA GLY A 29 -36.55 12.25 -24.08
C GLY A 29 -37.08 12.19 -25.55
N ILE A 30 -36.49 11.33 -26.37
CA ILE A 30 -36.93 11.09 -27.75
C ILE A 30 -38.35 10.50 -27.76
N PHE A 31 -38.63 9.51 -26.91
CA PHE A 31 -39.94 8.92 -26.78
C PHE A 31 -41.01 9.95 -26.35
N SER A 32 -40.69 10.80 -25.38
CA SER A 32 -41.58 11.89 -24.92
C SER A 32 -41.90 12.91 -26.02
N ILE A 33 -40.90 13.28 -26.82
CA ILE A 33 -41.09 14.19 -27.98
C ILE A 33 -41.96 13.51 -29.05
N TYR A 34 -41.69 12.24 -29.35
CA TYR A 34 -42.46 11.47 -30.31
C TYR A 34 -43.94 11.31 -29.89
N GLU A 35 -44.15 10.95 -28.60
CA GLU A 35 -45.50 10.78 -28.07
C GLU A 35 -46.28 12.13 -28.01
N THR A 36 -45.60 13.20 -27.68
CA THR A 36 -46.19 14.55 -27.69
C THR A 36 -46.57 14.95 -29.08
N ASN A 37 -45.73 14.73 -30.10
CA ASN A 37 -46.06 15.02 -31.48
C ASN A 37 -47.21 14.16 -32.00
N ARG A 38 -47.21 12.84 -31.68
CA ARG A 38 -48.31 11.92 -32.05
C ARG A 38 -49.63 12.36 -31.46
N LYS A 39 -49.65 12.76 -30.16
CA LYS A 39 -50.88 13.29 -29.53
C LYS A 39 -51.37 14.59 -30.15
N ILE A 40 -50.46 15.46 -30.59
CA ILE A 40 -50.83 16.67 -31.28
C ILE A 40 -51.49 16.32 -32.62
N ASP A 41 -50.92 15.38 -33.36
CA ASP A 41 -51.49 14.92 -34.64
C ASP A 41 -52.85 14.23 -34.46
N GLU A 42 -53.00 13.32 -33.45
CA GLU A 42 -54.27 12.68 -33.13
C GLU A 42 -55.37 13.67 -32.69
N LEU A 43 -55.00 14.68 -31.85
CA LEU A 43 -55.93 15.76 -31.46
C LEU A 43 -56.33 16.63 -32.66
N THR A 44 -55.44 16.87 -33.60
CA THR A 44 -55.70 17.64 -34.81
C THR A 44 -56.64 16.86 -35.72
N GLU A 45 -56.45 15.53 -35.91
CA GLU A 45 -57.37 14.69 -36.68
C GLU A 45 -58.75 14.57 -36.01
N GLN A 46 -58.80 14.35 -34.66
CA GLN A 46 -60.07 14.27 -33.93
C GLN A 46 -60.86 15.60 -33.98
N ASN A 47 -60.16 16.74 -33.89
CA ASN A 47 -60.79 18.05 -34.00
C ASN A 47 -61.32 18.31 -35.44
N VAL A 48 -60.58 17.89 -36.46
CA VAL A 48 -61.03 17.99 -37.85
C VAL A 48 -62.26 17.11 -38.08
N GLN A 49 -62.28 15.88 -37.52
CA GLN A 49 -63.41 14.97 -37.66
C GLN A 49 -64.66 15.44 -36.89
N ALA A 50 -64.49 15.95 -35.65
CA ALA A 50 -65.54 16.52 -34.82
C ALA A 50 -66.18 17.78 -35.44
N ILE A 51 -65.43 18.57 -36.18
CA ILE A 51 -65.89 19.77 -36.87
C ILE A 51 -66.64 19.39 -38.14
N SER A 52 -66.28 18.28 -38.81
CA SER A 52 -66.99 17.80 -40.01
C SER A 52 -68.37 17.32 -39.73
N GLU A 53 -68.65 16.85 -38.48
CA GLU A 53 -69.97 16.27 -38.12
C GLU A 53 -70.95 17.25 -37.47
N ASN A 54 -70.54 18.40 -36.95
CA ASN A 54 -71.43 19.20 -36.09
C ASN A 54 -71.30 20.71 -36.10
N GLN A 55 -71.04 21.44 -37.17
CA GLN A 55 -71.34 22.90 -37.10
C GLN A 55 -71.42 23.61 -38.44
N VAL A 56 -72.64 23.77 -38.93
CA VAL A 56 -73.03 24.97 -39.69
C VAL A 56 -73.10 26.13 -38.69
N MET A 57 -72.02 26.80 -38.39
CA MET A 57 -72.01 27.94 -37.48
C MET A 57 -72.43 29.20 -38.25
N ASN A 58 -73.54 29.78 -37.82
CA ASN A 58 -74.14 30.95 -38.31
C ASN A 58 -73.23 32.19 -38.30
N ILE A 59 -72.71 32.62 -39.45
CA ILE A 59 -71.66 33.65 -39.67
C ILE A 59 -72.17 35.09 -39.45
N LYS A 60 -73.31 35.32 -38.80
CA LYS A 60 -73.83 36.63 -38.60
C LYS A 60 -73.24 37.56 -37.56
N ASN A 61 -72.40 37.06 -36.64
CA ASN A 61 -71.91 37.89 -35.49
C ASN A 61 -70.41 38.23 -35.50
N PHE A 62 -69.74 38.18 -36.62
CA PHE A 62 -68.31 38.45 -36.67
C PHE A 62 -68.04 39.80 -37.45
N THR A 63 -68.54 40.93 -36.99
CA THR A 63 -68.47 42.13 -37.77
C THR A 63 -67.69 43.31 -37.17
N GLN A 64 -66.72 43.21 -36.38
CA GLN A 64 -66.08 44.45 -35.93
C GLN A 64 -64.55 44.56 -35.90
N ASP A 65 -63.76 43.52 -36.12
CA ASP A 65 -62.30 43.71 -36.08
C ASP A 65 -61.56 42.81 -37.10
N ARG A 66 -61.85 43.00 -38.38
CA ARG A 66 -61.51 42.11 -39.51
C ARG A 66 -60.49 42.61 -40.52
N ASN A 67 -59.81 43.70 -40.22
CA ASN A 67 -59.01 44.32 -41.30
C ASN A 67 -57.86 43.44 -41.83
N ASP A 68 -57.20 42.62 -40.97
CA ASP A 68 -56.10 41.76 -41.47
C ASP A 68 -56.61 40.44 -42.11
N PHE A 69 -57.61 39.83 -41.56
CA PHE A 69 -58.20 38.62 -42.16
C PHE A 69 -58.89 38.99 -43.50
N GLN A 70 -59.77 39.99 -43.53
CA GLN A 70 -60.51 40.36 -44.67
C GLN A 70 -59.58 40.74 -45.84
N LYS A 71 -58.56 41.53 -45.56
CA LYS A 71 -57.57 41.97 -46.61
C LYS A 71 -56.84 40.74 -47.22
N LYS A 72 -56.51 39.74 -46.41
CA LYS A 72 -55.82 38.50 -46.85
C LYS A 72 -56.82 37.59 -47.58
N TRP A 73 -58.03 37.51 -47.10
CA TRP A 73 -59.12 36.75 -47.73
C TRP A 73 -59.50 37.22 -49.08
N ASP A 74 -59.72 38.54 -49.23
CA ASP A 74 -60.13 39.19 -50.50
C ASP A 74 -58.96 39.19 -51.55
N ALA A 75 -57.77 38.92 -51.14
CA ALA A 75 -56.62 38.75 -52.00
C ALA A 75 -56.49 37.33 -52.59
N ILE A 76 -57.32 36.36 -52.14
CA ILE A 76 -57.30 35.03 -52.70
C ILE A 76 -58.18 34.91 -53.89
N ASP A 77 -57.66 34.41 -54.99
CA ASP A 77 -58.42 34.04 -56.18
C ASP A 77 -59.03 32.62 -55.94
N HIS A 78 -60.23 32.58 -55.42
CA HIS A 78 -60.96 31.34 -55.07
C HIS A 78 -61.28 30.45 -56.25
N GLU A 79 -61.36 31.03 -57.51
CA GLU A 79 -61.53 30.18 -58.69
C GLU A 79 -60.29 29.36 -59.04
N LYS A 80 -59.12 29.92 -58.77
CA LYS A 80 -57.83 29.20 -58.95
C LYS A 80 -57.38 28.37 -57.77
N ASN A 81 -57.79 28.76 -56.54
CA ASN A 81 -57.38 28.10 -55.28
C ASN A 81 -58.63 27.74 -54.51
N PRO A 82 -59.30 26.65 -54.81
CA PRO A 82 -60.55 26.22 -54.11
C PRO A 82 -60.34 25.76 -52.70
N SER A 83 -59.06 25.53 -52.29
CA SER A 83 -58.73 25.16 -50.93
C SER A 83 -57.39 25.77 -50.49
N GLY A 84 -57.26 26.10 -49.23
CA GLY A 84 -56.05 26.73 -48.73
C GLY A 84 -56.19 27.16 -47.29
N TYR A 85 -55.25 28.03 -46.84
CA TYR A 85 -55.34 28.57 -45.49
C TYR A 85 -54.94 30.08 -45.50
N VAL A 86 -55.49 30.77 -44.46
CA VAL A 86 -55.14 32.20 -44.19
C VAL A 86 -54.70 32.32 -42.78
N ARG A 87 -53.47 32.86 -42.54
CA ARG A 87 -52.97 33.25 -41.26
C ARG A 87 -53.20 34.73 -41.01
N TYR A 88 -53.80 35.06 -39.85
CA TYR A 88 -54.07 36.39 -39.45
C TYR A 88 -53.94 36.66 -37.99
N ARG A 89 -53.82 37.90 -37.54
CA ARG A 89 -53.78 38.30 -36.15
C ARG A 89 -55.05 39.03 -35.75
N TYR A 90 -55.62 38.54 -34.62
CA TYR A 90 -56.82 39.10 -34.05
C TYR A 90 -56.66 39.21 -32.52
N HIS A 91 -56.94 40.37 -31.93
CA HIS A 91 -56.74 40.65 -30.49
C HIS A 91 -55.37 40.20 -29.95
N ARG A 92 -54.28 40.45 -30.68
CA ARG A 92 -52.89 40.05 -30.37
C ARG A 92 -52.65 38.54 -30.35
N GLN A 93 -53.59 37.74 -30.82
CA GLN A 93 -53.46 36.30 -30.97
C GLN A 93 -53.33 35.94 -32.46
N ASP A 94 -52.53 34.95 -32.78
CA ASP A 94 -52.34 34.41 -34.11
C ASP A 94 -53.41 33.32 -34.37
N TYR A 95 -54.12 33.43 -35.45
CA TYR A 95 -55.10 32.50 -35.94
C TYR A 95 -54.73 31.95 -37.31
N ILE A 96 -55.19 30.74 -37.61
CA ILE A 96 -55.13 30.12 -38.93
C ILE A 96 -56.55 29.68 -39.28
N THR A 97 -57.01 30.06 -40.46
CA THR A 97 -58.30 29.59 -41.01
C THR A 97 -57.99 28.80 -42.27
N TYR A 98 -58.35 27.52 -42.20
CA TYR A 98 -58.40 26.66 -43.39
C TYR A 98 -59.69 26.84 -44.10
N TYR A 99 -59.67 26.78 -45.39
CA TYR A 99 -60.87 26.92 -46.25
C TYR A 99 -60.83 25.85 -47.35
N SER A 100 -61.99 25.37 -47.74
CA SER A 100 -62.20 24.53 -48.92
C SER A 100 -63.57 24.84 -49.49
N ASP A 101 -63.54 25.29 -50.72
CA ASP A 101 -64.79 25.60 -51.49
C ASP A 101 -65.29 24.25 -52.07
N VAL A 102 -66.63 24.07 -52.05
CA VAL A 102 -67.28 22.89 -52.61
C VAL A 102 -67.56 23.09 -54.04
N GLU A 103 -67.03 22.25 -54.94
CA GLU A 103 -67.19 22.33 -56.36
C GLU A 103 -68.66 22.45 -56.81
N ASN A 104 -68.93 23.34 -57.73
CA ASN A 104 -70.27 23.58 -58.28
C ASN A 104 -71.31 24.14 -57.30
N THR A 105 -70.88 24.66 -56.15
CA THR A 105 -71.78 25.27 -55.15
C THR A 105 -71.20 26.61 -54.68
N CYS A 106 -72.03 27.48 -54.09
CA CYS A 106 -71.59 28.71 -53.41
C CYS A 106 -71.25 28.46 -51.96
N TRP A 107 -70.98 27.22 -51.59
CA TRP A 107 -70.65 26.79 -50.19
C TRP A 107 -69.20 26.46 -50.01
N GLY A 108 -68.63 26.81 -48.87
CA GLY A 108 -67.26 26.48 -48.48
C GLY A 108 -67.17 26.17 -47.00
N ILE A 109 -66.26 25.26 -46.64
CA ILE A 109 -65.96 24.89 -45.27
C ILE A 109 -64.81 25.77 -44.78
N ARG A 110 -64.96 26.31 -43.58
CA ARG A 110 -63.90 27.10 -42.89
C ARG A 110 -63.66 26.65 -41.50
N VAL A 111 -62.40 26.33 -41.20
CA VAL A 111 -61.96 25.88 -39.85
C VAL A 111 -60.94 26.87 -39.33
N THR A 112 -61.22 27.49 -38.19
CA THR A 112 -60.32 28.47 -37.59
C THR A 112 -59.74 27.97 -36.29
N GLU A 113 -58.43 27.95 -36.19
CA GLU A 113 -57.66 27.52 -35.00
C GLU A 113 -56.88 28.70 -34.41
N ASN A 114 -56.75 28.71 -33.08
CA ASN A 114 -55.92 29.70 -32.35
C ASN A 114 -54.49 29.18 -32.16
N LEU A 115 -53.57 29.59 -33.00
CA LEU A 115 -52.16 29.22 -32.96
C LEU A 115 -51.46 29.72 -31.69
N SER A 116 -51.90 30.84 -31.09
CA SER A 116 -51.29 31.40 -29.87
C SER A 116 -51.55 30.48 -28.66
N ALA A 117 -52.76 29.94 -28.54
CA ALA A 117 -53.11 29.02 -27.48
C ALA A 117 -52.32 27.71 -27.59
N GLN A 118 -52.18 27.18 -28.81
CA GLN A 118 -51.38 25.96 -29.06
C GLN A 118 -49.88 26.19 -28.75
N LYS A 119 -49.31 27.31 -29.15
CA LYS A 119 -47.92 27.70 -28.83
C LYS A 119 -47.70 27.86 -27.32
N GLN A 120 -48.64 28.41 -26.58
CA GLN A 120 -48.58 28.57 -25.14
C GLN A 120 -48.59 27.22 -24.44
N THR A 121 -49.43 26.31 -24.84
CA THR A 121 -49.50 24.93 -24.29
C THR A 121 -48.16 24.19 -24.56
N GLY A 122 -47.63 24.24 -25.80
CA GLY A 122 -46.36 23.66 -26.16
C GLY A 122 -45.17 24.21 -25.35
N ARG A 123 -45.17 25.54 -25.08
CA ARG A 123 -44.14 26.14 -24.17
C ARG A 123 -44.22 25.64 -22.75
N THR A 124 -45.40 25.50 -22.20
CA THR A 124 -45.61 25.02 -20.84
C THR A 124 -45.11 23.56 -20.68
N TYR A 125 -45.46 22.66 -21.61
CA TYR A 125 -44.95 21.31 -21.63
C TYR A 125 -43.41 21.25 -21.83
N GLY A 126 -42.88 22.07 -22.74
CA GLY A 126 -41.43 22.21 -22.95
C GLY A 126 -40.69 22.60 -21.66
N MET A 127 -41.22 23.58 -20.90
CA MET A 127 -40.65 23.97 -19.60
C MET A 127 -40.70 22.84 -18.56
N LEU A 128 -41.80 22.12 -18.45
CA LEU A 128 -41.96 21.02 -17.53
C LEU A 128 -40.98 19.86 -17.81
N ILE A 129 -40.80 19.53 -19.09
CA ILE A 129 -39.84 18.53 -19.55
C ILE A 129 -38.40 18.95 -19.23
N THR A 130 -38.03 20.20 -19.50
CA THR A 130 -36.68 20.72 -19.22
C THR A 130 -36.38 20.75 -17.72
N LEU A 131 -37.36 21.12 -16.88
CA LEU A 131 -37.23 21.08 -15.41
C LEU A 131 -37.07 19.66 -14.91
N GLY A 132 -37.84 18.71 -15.41
CA GLY A 132 -37.73 17.28 -15.06
C GLY A 132 -36.35 16.69 -15.42
N LEU A 133 -35.87 16.97 -16.62
CA LEU A 133 -34.53 16.56 -17.07
C LEU A 133 -33.42 17.16 -16.21
N SER A 134 -33.51 18.46 -15.88
CA SER A 134 -32.50 19.12 -15.01
C SER A 134 -32.47 18.50 -13.62
N ALA A 135 -33.64 18.25 -13.00
CA ALA A 135 -33.70 17.61 -11.69
C ALA A 135 -33.09 16.23 -11.69
N LEU A 136 -33.31 15.47 -12.77
CA LEU A 136 -32.76 14.10 -12.92
C LEU A 136 -31.24 14.14 -13.10
N ILE A 137 -30.69 15.07 -13.90
CA ILE A 137 -29.24 15.28 -14.04
C ILE A 137 -28.62 15.63 -12.70
N ILE A 138 -29.21 16.55 -11.94
CA ILE A 138 -28.73 16.92 -10.60
C ILE A 138 -28.74 15.71 -9.67
N GLY A 139 -29.79 14.90 -9.67
CA GLY A 139 -29.87 13.65 -8.89
C GLY A 139 -28.74 12.68 -9.21
N VAL A 140 -28.47 12.47 -10.50
CA VAL A 140 -27.35 11.61 -10.95
C VAL A 140 -26.00 12.17 -10.51
N CYS A 141 -25.76 13.46 -10.65
CA CYS A 141 -24.51 14.10 -10.21
C CYS A 141 -24.33 13.97 -8.68
N CYS A 142 -25.39 14.17 -7.91
CA CYS A 142 -25.37 14.00 -6.48
C CYS A 142 -25.03 12.54 -6.08
N THR A 143 -25.68 11.57 -6.67
CA THR A 143 -25.40 10.16 -6.39
C THR A 143 -23.96 9.77 -6.75
N GLN A 144 -23.45 10.21 -7.90
CA GLN A 144 -22.05 10.00 -8.29
C GLN A 144 -21.07 10.63 -7.30
N TYR A 145 -21.34 11.87 -6.87
CA TYR A 145 -20.51 12.56 -5.88
C TYR A 145 -20.44 11.77 -4.54
N PHE A 146 -21.59 11.32 -4.06
CA PHE A 146 -21.67 10.52 -2.83
C PHE A 146 -20.95 9.17 -2.97
N MET A 147 -21.16 8.46 -4.06
CA MET A 147 -20.49 7.19 -4.35
C MET A 147 -18.97 7.36 -4.40
N THR A 148 -18.49 8.38 -5.09
CA THR A 148 -17.06 8.65 -5.20
C THR A 148 -16.43 8.93 -3.85
N LYS A 149 -17.03 9.78 -3.02
CA LYS A 149 -16.48 10.11 -1.70
C LYS A 149 -16.61 8.99 -0.68
N LYS A 150 -17.79 8.32 -0.61
CA LYS A 150 -18.06 7.38 0.47
C LYS A 150 -17.60 5.94 0.20
N ILE A 151 -17.45 5.56 -1.07
CA ILE A 151 -17.09 4.19 -1.41
C ILE A 151 -15.72 4.13 -2.11
N PHE A 152 -15.52 4.89 -3.17
CA PHE A 152 -14.29 4.75 -3.97
C PHE A 152 -13.06 5.35 -3.29
N ALA A 153 -13.16 6.52 -2.64
CA ALA A 153 -12.02 7.13 -1.98
C ALA A 153 -11.45 6.28 -0.84
N PRO A 154 -12.27 5.72 0.08
CA PRO A 154 -11.79 4.79 1.10
C PRO A 154 -11.13 3.54 0.54
N ILE A 155 -11.73 2.91 -0.49
CA ILE A 155 -11.16 1.71 -1.11
C ILE A 155 -9.80 2.00 -1.77
N THR A 156 -9.67 3.14 -2.46
CA THR A 156 -8.38 3.52 -3.06
C THR A 156 -7.31 3.78 -1.99
N HIS A 157 -7.68 4.31 -0.84
CA HIS A 157 -6.76 4.49 0.28
C HIS A 157 -6.29 3.14 0.86
N ILE A 158 -7.20 2.18 1.05
CA ILE A 158 -6.85 0.81 1.46
C ILE A 158 -5.84 0.19 0.48
N LEU A 159 -6.12 0.29 -0.82
CA LEU A 159 -5.21 -0.25 -1.85
C LEU A 159 -3.83 0.42 -1.84
N GLN A 160 -3.76 1.73 -1.56
CA GLN A 160 -2.49 2.44 -1.42
C GLN A 160 -1.68 1.94 -0.22
N VAL A 161 -2.33 1.75 0.94
CA VAL A 161 -1.66 1.19 2.13
C VAL A 161 -1.13 -0.22 1.85
N PHE A 162 -1.90 -1.08 1.20
CA PHE A 162 -1.42 -2.40 0.80
C PHE A 162 -0.25 -2.35 -0.19
N ALA A 163 -0.28 -1.42 -1.16
CA ALA A 163 0.84 -1.24 -2.08
C ALA A 163 2.11 -0.80 -1.33
N GLN A 164 1.99 0.10 -0.36
CA GLN A 164 3.12 0.53 0.48
C GLN A 164 3.66 -0.62 1.34
N ILE A 165 2.78 -1.40 2.00
CA ILE A 165 3.20 -2.57 2.79
C ILE A 165 3.96 -3.57 1.92
N ARG A 166 3.48 -3.84 0.71
CA ARG A 166 4.13 -4.77 -0.21
C ARG A 166 5.51 -4.30 -0.67
N GLU A 167 5.71 -2.99 -0.82
CA GLU A 167 6.98 -2.42 -1.29
C GLU A 167 7.98 -2.24 -0.16
N SER A 168 7.51 -1.84 1.04
CA SER A 168 8.37 -1.56 2.19
C SER A 168 8.52 -2.74 3.17
N GLU A 169 7.66 -3.77 3.08
CA GLU A 169 7.51 -4.84 4.07
C GLU A 169 7.23 -4.32 5.50
N ASP A 170 6.71 -3.09 5.59
CA ASP A 170 6.37 -2.45 6.87
C ASP A 170 4.92 -2.75 7.26
N TYR A 171 4.75 -3.76 8.12
CA TYR A 171 3.45 -4.17 8.64
C TYR A 171 2.92 -3.26 9.77
N SER A 172 3.64 -2.21 10.16
CA SER A 172 3.16 -1.22 11.15
C SER A 172 2.20 -0.20 10.54
N LEU A 173 2.12 -0.12 9.22
CA LEU A 173 1.19 0.75 8.51
C LEU A 173 -0.25 0.38 8.81
N ARG A 174 -1.12 1.42 8.95
CA ARG A 174 -2.55 1.23 9.26
C ARG A 174 -3.41 2.02 8.31
N VAL A 175 -4.60 1.48 8.04
CA VAL A 175 -5.65 2.13 7.27
C VAL A 175 -6.42 3.09 8.18
N HIS A 176 -6.40 4.40 7.87
CA HIS A 176 -7.12 5.42 8.62
C HIS A 176 -8.36 5.87 7.85
N ILE A 177 -9.53 5.33 8.21
CA ILE A 177 -10.83 5.73 7.68
C ILE A 177 -11.69 6.16 8.88
N GLN A 178 -12.09 7.45 8.92
CA GLN A 178 -12.84 8.03 10.03
C GLN A 178 -14.37 7.83 9.95
N GLU A 179 -14.87 7.13 8.94
CA GLU A 179 -16.30 6.95 8.73
C GLU A 179 -16.86 5.79 9.57
N LYS A 180 -18.06 6.01 10.14
CA LYS A 180 -18.79 5.02 10.94
C LYS A 180 -19.69 4.10 10.11
N HIS A 181 -19.31 3.84 8.86
CA HIS A 181 -20.04 2.99 7.92
C HIS A 181 -19.26 1.71 7.62
N GLU A 182 -19.79 0.87 6.73
CA GLU A 182 -19.24 -0.43 6.35
C GLU A 182 -17.76 -0.35 5.92
N THR A 183 -17.35 0.76 5.32
CA THR A 183 -15.95 1.01 4.95
C THR A 183 -15.05 1.22 6.17
N GLY A 184 -15.57 1.81 7.25
CA GLY A 184 -14.87 1.95 8.52
C GLY A 184 -14.72 0.62 9.25
N GLU A 185 -15.75 -0.24 9.25
CA GLU A 185 -15.68 -1.60 9.79
C GLU A 185 -14.68 -2.45 9.03
N LEU A 186 -14.66 -2.33 7.71
CA LEU A 186 -13.67 -2.99 6.86
C LEU A 186 -12.23 -2.55 7.20
N ALA A 187 -12.01 -1.23 7.38
CA ALA A 187 -10.71 -0.70 7.76
C ALA A 187 -10.28 -1.20 9.15
N ALA A 188 -11.21 -1.28 10.10
CA ALA A 188 -10.94 -1.84 11.43
C ALA A 188 -10.54 -3.32 11.36
N GLY A 189 -11.29 -4.14 10.60
CA GLY A 189 -10.96 -5.54 10.40
C GLY A 189 -9.61 -5.76 9.69
N ILE A 190 -9.28 -4.89 8.72
CA ILE A 190 -7.97 -4.90 8.06
C ILE A 190 -6.86 -4.55 9.07
N ASN A 191 -7.05 -3.54 9.91
CA ASN A 191 -6.07 -3.17 10.93
C ASN A 191 -5.86 -4.28 11.97
N GLU A 192 -6.90 -4.98 12.37
CA GLU A 192 -6.80 -6.16 13.24
C GLU A 192 -5.98 -7.29 12.58
N LEU A 193 -6.20 -7.53 11.30
CA LEU A 193 -5.38 -8.46 10.50
C LEU A 193 -3.92 -8.01 10.42
N LEU A 194 -3.67 -6.73 10.21
CA LEU A 194 -2.31 -6.17 10.18
C LEU A 194 -1.61 -6.29 11.54
N ASP A 195 -2.34 -6.08 12.65
CA ASP A 195 -1.81 -6.32 14.00
C ASP A 195 -1.35 -7.77 14.19
N TYR A 196 -2.16 -8.71 13.71
CA TYR A 196 -1.80 -10.13 13.77
C TYR A 196 -0.57 -10.46 12.91
N VAL A 197 -0.50 -9.92 11.69
CA VAL A 197 0.65 -10.14 10.79
C VAL A 197 1.92 -9.52 11.36
N GLU A 198 1.87 -8.30 11.89
CA GLU A 198 3.00 -7.63 12.54
C GLU A 198 3.54 -8.43 13.72
N GLN A 199 2.65 -8.94 14.59
CA GLN A 199 3.04 -9.79 15.70
C GLN A 199 3.66 -11.12 15.25
N ALA A 200 3.14 -11.73 14.18
CA ALA A 200 3.69 -12.96 13.62
C ALA A 200 5.08 -12.74 13.02
N ASP A 201 5.27 -11.67 12.25
CA ASP A 201 6.56 -11.27 11.66
C ASP A 201 7.60 -11.02 12.76
N ARG A 202 7.23 -10.26 13.79
CA ARG A 202 8.10 -10.00 14.95
C ARG A 202 8.54 -11.28 15.66
N LYS A 203 7.61 -12.20 15.93
CA LYS A 203 7.92 -13.49 16.55
C LYS A 203 8.84 -14.33 15.66
N GLU A 204 8.62 -14.33 14.36
CA GLU A 204 9.47 -15.08 13.44
C GLU A 204 10.89 -14.51 13.39
N LYS A 205 11.05 -13.17 13.34
CA LYS A 205 12.35 -12.50 13.42
C LYS A 205 13.07 -12.81 14.73
N GLU A 206 12.37 -12.76 15.87
CA GLU A 206 12.92 -13.14 17.18
C GLU A 206 13.35 -14.62 17.20
N ARG A 207 12.55 -15.49 16.59
CA ARG A 207 12.87 -16.92 16.47
C ARG A 207 14.11 -17.15 15.61
N GLN A 208 14.20 -16.47 14.46
CA GLN A 208 15.38 -16.56 13.59
C GLN A 208 16.64 -16.06 14.28
N GLN A 209 16.56 -14.93 15.00
CA GLN A 209 17.69 -14.42 15.78
C GLN A 209 18.15 -15.40 16.84
N LYS A 210 17.22 -16.03 17.58
CA LYS A 210 17.55 -17.07 18.56
C LYS A 210 18.20 -18.29 17.91
N LEU A 211 17.69 -18.73 16.78
CA LEU A 211 18.29 -19.85 16.04
C LEU A 211 19.71 -19.52 15.56
N LEU A 212 19.94 -18.30 15.07
CA LEU A 212 21.28 -17.85 14.69
C LEU A 212 22.21 -17.79 15.90
N GLN A 213 21.76 -17.24 17.03
CA GLN A 213 22.53 -17.22 18.27
C GLN A 213 22.88 -18.63 18.75
N MET A 214 21.93 -19.56 18.74
CA MET A 214 22.17 -20.97 19.10
C MET A 214 23.12 -21.66 18.10
N ALA A 215 23.09 -21.30 16.83
CA ALA A 215 23.97 -21.87 15.82
C ALA A 215 25.40 -21.32 15.88
N GLU A 216 25.61 -20.10 16.41
CA GLU A 216 26.89 -19.41 16.41
C GLU A 216 27.57 -19.36 17.79
N ASN A 217 26.81 -19.55 18.88
CA ASN A 217 27.38 -19.46 20.22
C ASN A 217 27.50 -20.84 20.90
N ASP A 218 28.45 -20.95 21.81
CA ASP A 218 28.59 -22.10 22.73
C ASP A 218 27.50 -21.99 23.81
N PRO A 219 26.72 -23.08 24.07
CA PRO A 219 25.58 -23.02 24.98
C PRO A 219 25.97 -22.85 26.46
N LEU A 220 27.18 -23.23 26.85
CA LEU A 220 27.66 -23.09 28.22
C LEU A 220 28.16 -21.65 28.49
N THR A 221 28.90 -21.08 27.56
CA THR A 221 29.65 -19.84 27.80
C THR A 221 29.01 -18.62 27.15
N GLY A 222 28.15 -18.79 26.12
CA GLY A 222 27.52 -17.70 25.36
C GLY A 222 28.47 -16.94 24.44
N ILE A 223 29.77 -17.26 24.38
CA ILE A 223 30.71 -16.74 23.37
C ILE A 223 30.58 -17.53 22.05
N LYS A 224 31.29 -17.18 21.02
CA LYS A 224 31.23 -17.90 19.73
C LYS A 224 31.62 -19.38 19.94
N ASN A 225 30.90 -20.28 19.26
CA ASN A 225 31.29 -21.69 19.20
C ASN A 225 32.43 -21.88 18.20
N LYS A 226 33.00 -23.09 18.15
CA LYS A 226 34.11 -23.46 17.28
C LYS A 226 33.89 -22.99 15.83
N LYS A 227 32.74 -23.31 15.24
CA LYS A 227 32.43 -22.99 13.83
C LYS A 227 32.36 -21.47 13.59
N ALA A 228 31.77 -20.73 14.51
CA ALA A 228 31.61 -19.30 14.39
C ALA A 228 32.94 -18.55 14.57
N ILE A 229 33.80 -18.98 15.55
CA ILE A 229 35.11 -18.34 15.73
C ILE A 229 36.06 -18.65 14.58
N GLU A 230 36.09 -19.88 14.06
CA GLU A 230 36.90 -20.25 12.89
C GLU A 230 36.49 -19.42 11.66
N LYS A 231 35.19 -19.24 11.41
CA LYS A 231 34.67 -18.39 10.33
C LYS A 231 35.08 -16.93 10.48
N GLU A 232 35.01 -16.41 11.71
CA GLU A 232 35.41 -15.02 12.02
C GLU A 232 36.91 -14.82 11.81
N MET A 233 37.73 -15.74 12.30
CA MET A 233 39.20 -15.72 12.13
C MET A 233 39.56 -15.75 10.64
N LEU A 234 38.93 -16.61 9.85
CA LEU A 234 39.17 -16.67 8.40
C LEU A 234 38.78 -15.34 7.69
N SER A 235 37.61 -14.82 8.02
CA SER A 235 37.12 -13.54 7.47
C SER A 235 38.06 -12.38 7.86
N MET A 236 38.61 -12.41 9.06
CA MET A 236 39.54 -11.38 9.55
C MET A 236 40.87 -11.44 8.80
N VAL A 237 41.41 -12.62 8.51
CA VAL A 237 42.59 -12.76 7.66
C VAL A 237 42.36 -12.16 6.27
N GLN A 238 41.24 -12.47 5.64
CA GLN A 238 40.90 -11.95 4.31
C GLN A 238 40.84 -10.42 4.32
N ARG A 239 40.20 -9.81 5.32
CA ARG A 239 40.12 -8.34 5.46
C ARG A 239 41.47 -7.73 5.73
N ALA A 240 42.27 -8.34 6.61
CA ALA A 240 43.61 -7.84 6.95
C ALA A 240 44.58 -7.86 5.76
N VAL A 241 44.49 -8.83 4.88
CA VAL A 241 45.23 -8.88 3.61
C VAL A 241 44.83 -7.71 2.70
N GLU A 242 43.51 -7.44 2.56
CA GLU A 242 43.00 -6.36 1.71
C GLU A 242 43.34 -4.96 2.26
N SER A 243 43.29 -4.78 3.58
CA SER A 243 43.56 -3.48 4.23
C SER A 243 44.98 -3.28 4.69
N HIS A 244 45.88 -4.29 4.54
CA HIS A 244 47.26 -4.30 5.05
C HIS A 244 47.36 -4.10 6.57
N GLU A 245 46.30 -4.51 7.31
CA GLU A 245 46.27 -4.38 8.75
C GLU A 245 46.99 -5.54 9.45
N GLN A 246 47.47 -5.23 10.64
CA GLN A 246 48.00 -6.23 11.55
C GLN A 246 46.90 -7.10 12.13
N ILE A 247 47.17 -8.37 12.34
CA ILE A 247 46.26 -9.33 12.92
C ILE A 247 46.91 -10.04 14.10
N THR A 248 46.10 -10.29 15.12
CA THR A 248 46.51 -11.05 16.32
C THR A 248 45.54 -12.23 16.53
N PHE A 249 46.09 -13.42 16.61
CA PHE A 249 45.40 -14.65 16.98
C PHE A 249 45.92 -15.20 18.29
N GLY A 250 45.05 -15.77 19.10
CA GLY A 250 45.45 -16.46 20.29
C GLY A 250 44.61 -17.69 20.60
N PHE A 251 45.27 -18.69 21.19
CA PHE A 251 44.65 -19.84 21.79
C PHE A 251 44.90 -19.83 23.28
N VAL A 252 43.91 -20.28 24.03
CA VAL A 252 43.92 -20.36 25.48
C VAL A 252 43.43 -21.75 25.89
N ASP A 253 44.13 -22.36 26.82
CA ASP A 253 43.80 -23.68 27.37
C ASP A 253 43.90 -23.65 28.90
N ILE A 254 42.93 -24.22 29.60
CA ILE A 254 42.92 -24.31 31.06
C ILE A 254 43.83 -25.46 31.48
N ASP A 255 44.86 -25.11 32.17
CA ASP A 255 45.88 -26.10 32.61
C ASP A 255 45.29 -27.11 33.58
N ASP A 256 45.57 -28.39 33.35
CA ASP A 256 45.16 -29.51 34.18
C ASP A 256 43.65 -29.57 34.49
N PHE A 257 42.83 -29.16 33.56
CA PHE A 257 41.37 -29.06 33.74
C PHE A 257 40.70 -30.36 34.10
N ARG A 258 41.24 -31.50 33.67
CA ARG A 258 40.77 -32.82 34.08
C ARG A 258 40.94 -33.03 35.59
N ASP A 259 42.10 -32.67 36.13
CA ASP A 259 42.39 -32.79 37.55
C ASP A 259 41.57 -31.79 38.37
N TYR A 260 41.32 -30.61 37.82
CA TYR A 260 40.40 -29.61 38.38
C TYR A 260 38.99 -30.19 38.55
N ASN A 261 38.44 -30.81 37.51
CA ASN A 261 37.13 -31.49 37.56
C ASN A 261 37.10 -32.66 38.55
N THR A 262 38.20 -33.38 38.68
CA THR A 262 38.30 -34.50 39.64
C THR A 262 38.26 -34.01 41.08
N ASN A 263 38.88 -32.88 41.36
CA ASN A 263 39.00 -32.32 42.70
C ASN A 263 37.76 -31.53 43.15
N TYR A 264 37.14 -30.77 42.21
CA TYR A 264 36.06 -29.82 42.53
C TYR A 264 34.68 -30.18 41.91
N GLY A 265 34.67 -31.20 41.07
CA GLY A 265 33.44 -31.65 40.39
C GLY A 265 33.15 -30.90 39.09
N HIS A 266 32.29 -31.51 38.24
CA HIS A 266 31.95 -30.95 36.91
C HIS A 266 31.21 -29.65 36.97
N GLN A 267 30.37 -29.39 37.97
CA GLN A 267 29.67 -28.12 38.12
C GLN A 267 30.63 -26.94 38.31
N GLU A 268 31.65 -27.14 39.13
CA GLU A 268 32.70 -26.14 39.32
C GLU A 268 33.56 -25.99 38.06
N GLY A 269 33.84 -27.10 37.36
CA GLY A 269 34.49 -27.04 36.04
C GLY A 269 33.72 -26.24 35.03
N ASP A 270 32.40 -26.37 34.97
CA ASP A 270 31.54 -25.56 34.11
C ASP A 270 31.57 -24.07 34.50
N ALA A 271 31.59 -23.74 35.79
CA ALA A 271 31.72 -22.38 36.30
C ALA A 271 33.07 -21.77 35.91
N VAL A 272 34.15 -22.53 35.98
CA VAL A 272 35.50 -22.11 35.52
C VAL A 272 35.53 -21.84 34.05
N ILE A 273 34.94 -22.68 33.21
CA ILE A 273 34.84 -22.47 31.76
C ILE A 273 34.08 -21.18 31.48
N GLN A 274 32.97 -20.92 32.18
CA GLN A 274 32.22 -19.67 32.06
C GLN A 274 33.03 -18.46 32.51
N PHE A 275 33.76 -18.56 33.59
CA PHE A 275 34.62 -17.50 34.10
C PHE A 275 35.75 -17.14 33.11
N VAL A 276 36.43 -18.13 32.55
CA VAL A 276 37.47 -17.91 31.52
C VAL A 276 36.86 -17.24 30.29
N ALA A 277 35.72 -17.74 29.80
CA ALA A 277 35.04 -17.15 28.65
C ALA A 277 34.67 -15.66 28.86
N GLN A 278 34.12 -15.34 30.05
CA GLN A 278 33.76 -14.00 30.44
C GLN A 278 34.99 -13.10 30.56
N THR A 279 36.05 -13.56 31.18
CA THR A 279 37.33 -12.83 31.32
C THR A 279 37.91 -12.51 29.96
N LEU A 280 37.94 -13.46 29.04
CA LEU A 280 38.44 -13.23 27.68
C LEU A 280 37.54 -12.23 26.96
N LYS A 281 36.22 -12.36 27.02
CA LYS A 281 35.26 -11.45 26.37
C LYS A 281 35.39 -10.00 26.86
N GLU A 282 35.64 -9.77 28.12
CA GLU A 282 35.77 -8.45 28.72
C GLU A 282 37.13 -7.75 28.42
N ASN A 283 38.18 -8.56 28.24
CA ASN A 283 39.54 -8.03 28.08
C ASN A 283 40.11 -8.10 26.65
N ILE A 284 39.43 -8.85 25.75
CA ILE A 284 39.83 -8.93 24.33
C ILE A 284 38.86 -8.06 23.49
N HIS A 285 39.41 -7.03 22.85
CA HIS A 285 38.66 -6.17 21.92
C HIS A 285 38.56 -6.81 20.51
N GLY A 286 37.98 -8.00 20.44
CA GLY A 286 37.86 -8.79 19.21
C GLY A 286 36.86 -9.91 19.33
N ALA A 287 36.98 -10.89 18.44
CA ALA A 287 36.16 -12.09 18.53
C ALA A 287 36.79 -13.08 19.51
N VAL A 288 35.94 -13.68 20.35
CA VAL A 288 36.32 -14.73 21.32
C VAL A 288 35.37 -15.90 21.11
N GLY A 289 35.91 -17.13 21.12
CA GLY A 289 35.15 -18.34 20.94
C GLY A 289 35.74 -19.51 21.70
N ARG A 290 34.87 -20.52 22.00
CA ARG A 290 35.26 -21.79 22.56
C ARG A 290 35.44 -22.84 21.47
N ILE A 291 36.62 -23.44 21.41
CA ILE A 291 36.96 -24.46 20.42
C ILE A 291 36.41 -25.83 20.81
N GLY A 292 36.48 -26.14 22.10
CA GLY A 292 35.95 -27.35 22.66
C GLY A 292 36.58 -27.66 24.03
N GLY A 293 35.86 -28.34 24.90
CA GLY A 293 36.36 -28.67 26.25
C GLY A 293 36.79 -27.45 27.04
N ASP A 294 38.05 -27.33 27.30
CA ASP A 294 38.78 -26.30 28.03
C ASP A 294 39.57 -25.32 27.14
N GLU A 295 39.38 -25.42 25.79
CA GLU A 295 40.12 -24.64 24.83
C GLU A 295 39.31 -23.46 24.28
N PHE A 296 39.94 -22.30 24.19
CA PHE A 296 39.38 -21.05 23.66
C PHE A 296 40.29 -20.45 22.58
N ALA A 297 39.68 -19.64 21.72
CA ALA A 297 40.42 -18.86 20.72
C ALA A 297 39.91 -17.44 20.71
N PHE A 298 40.80 -16.53 20.31
CA PHE A 298 40.45 -15.15 20.09
C PHE A 298 41.20 -14.55 18.88
N CYS A 299 40.61 -13.53 18.30
CA CYS A 299 41.25 -12.78 17.21
C CYS A 299 40.78 -11.33 17.17
N TYR A 300 41.65 -10.46 16.75
CA TYR A 300 41.37 -9.06 16.46
C TYR A 300 42.35 -8.51 15.41
N ALA A 301 41.88 -7.47 14.68
CA ALA A 301 42.69 -6.74 13.72
C ALA A 301 42.95 -5.30 14.21
N GLY A 302 44.03 -4.71 13.76
CA GLY A 302 44.43 -3.34 14.09
C GLY A 302 45.85 -3.28 14.62
N GLU A 303 46.44 -2.10 14.52
CA GLU A 303 47.81 -1.84 15.00
C GLU A 303 47.86 -1.86 16.52
N LEU A 304 48.55 -2.85 17.10
CA LEU A 304 48.85 -2.93 18.52
C LEU A 304 50.36 -3.14 18.72
N GLU A 305 50.95 -2.37 19.62
CA GLU A 305 52.31 -2.61 20.07
C GLU A 305 52.40 -3.99 20.78
N PRO A 306 53.47 -4.79 20.51
CA PRO A 306 53.66 -6.07 21.18
C PRO A 306 53.60 -5.98 22.71
N GLU A 307 54.11 -4.89 23.27
CA GLU A 307 54.08 -4.65 24.73
C GLU A 307 52.65 -4.49 25.27
N ARG A 308 51.73 -3.95 24.52
CA ARG A 308 50.33 -3.84 24.90
C ARG A 308 49.63 -5.22 24.89
N ILE A 309 49.99 -6.05 23.93
CA ILE A 309 49.51 -7.45 23.90
C ILE A 309 50.02 -8.24 25.09
N ARG A 310 51.34 -8.08 25.44
CA ARG A 310 51.90 -8.70 26.64
C ARG A 310 51.18 -8.25 27.90
N HIS A 311 51.01 -6.97 28.09
CA HIS A 311 50.33 -6.39 29.24
C HIS A 311 48.88 -6.92 29.36
N ASN A 312 48.15 -7.03 28.27
CA ASN A 312 46.79 -7.60 28.27
C ASN A 312 46.80 -9.08 28.62
N ALA A 313 47.73 -9.87 28.12
CA ALA A 313 47.88 -11.29 28.46
C ALA A 313 48.22 -11.47 29.93
N ASP A 314 49.16 -10.69 30.47
CA ASP A 314 49.47 -10.71 31.90
C ASP A 314 48.26 -10.37 32.78
N LYS A 315 47.53 -9.32 32.40
CA LYS A 315 46.29 -8.92 33.07
C LYS A 315 45.24 -10.02 33.07
N ILE A 316 45.02 -10.68 31.95
CA ILE A 316 44.07 -11.81 31.83
C ILE A 316 44.52 -12.94 32.78
N LEU A 317 45.76 -13.36 32.74
CA LEU A 317 46.30 -14.41 33.62
C LEU A 317 46.19 -14.04 35.09
N GLU A 318 46.39 -12.77 35.45
CA GLU A 318 46.24 -12.30 36.83
C GLU A 318 44.80 -12.41 37.33
N ILE A 319 43.84 -12.01 36.49
CA ILE A 319 42.40 -12.15 36.79
C ILE A 319 42.03 -13.64 36.98
N LEU A 320 42.50 -14.48 36.06
CA LEU A 320 42.22 -15.95 36.15
C LEU A 320 42.82 -16.57 37.38
N ARG A 321 43.95 -16.12 37.87
CA ARG A 321 44.59 -16.60 39.08
C ARG A 321 43.93 -16.14 40.37
N THR A 322 43.28 -14.98 40.39
CA THR A 322 42.97 -14.31 41.66
C THR A 322 41.49 -14.01 41.86
N GLN A 323 40.66 -14.12 40.83
CA GLN A 323 39.27 -13.58 40.90
C GLN A 323 38.18 -14.63 40.76
N HIS A 324 38.51 -15.90 40.50
CA HIS A 324 37.47 -16.93 40.48
C HIS A 324 37.13 -17.34 41.89
N VAL A 325 35.86 -17.29 42.27
CA VAL A 325 35.35 -17.63 43.58
C VAL A 325 34.41 -18.83 43.44
N ASN A 326 34.70 -19.92 44.15
CA ASN A 326 33.79 -21.05 44.23
C ASN A 326 32.52 -20.61 44.97
N GLU A 327 31.37 -20.71 44.33
CA GLU A 327 30.10 -20.27 44.90
C GLU A 327 29.65 -21.03 46.13
N GLN A 328 30.10 -22.29 46.30
CA GLN A 328 29.71 -23.15 47.42
C GLN A 328 30.55 -22.91 48.68
N THR A 329 31.86 -22.68 48.49
CA THR A 329 32.81 -22.56 49.62
C THR A 329 33.17 -21.10 49.91
N GLY A 330 33.01 -20.17 48.94
CA GLY A 330 33.46 -18.80 49.06
C GLY A 330 34.97 -18.63 48.92
N GLU A 331 35.70 -19.68 48.59
CA GLU A 331 37.13 -19.65 48.40
C GLU A 331 37.54 -19.20 47.02
N VAL A 332 38.65 -18.44 46.92
CA VAL A 332 39.24 -18.09 45.63
C VAL A 332 40.02 -19.29 45.11
N LEU A 333 39.63 -19.81 43.98
CA LEU A 333 40.29 -20.93 43.31
C LEU A 333 41.07 -20.41 42.11
N PRO A 334 42.38 -20.61 42.06
CA PRO A 334 43.16 -20.21 40.87
C PRO A 334 42.78 -21.03 39.66
N VAL A 335 42.67 -20.36 38.52
CA VAL A 335 42.40 -20.98 37.22
C VAL A 335 43.63 -20.77 36.33
N PRO A 336 44.64 -21.62 36.41
CA PRO A 336 45.82 -21.50 35.60
C PRO A 336 45.49 -21.78 34.14
N CYS A 337 46.00 -20.94 33.26
CA CYS A 337 45.80 -21.06 31.80
C CYS A 337 47.11 -20.84 31.03
N SER A 338 47.28 -21.60 29.97
CA SER A 338 48.37 -21.38 28.99
C SER A 338 47.85 -20.65 27.75
N ILE A 339 48.49 -19.58 27.37
CA ILE A 339 48.07 -18.72 26.25
C ILE A 339 49.15 -18.68 25.17
N GLY A 340 48.81 -19.05 23.94
CA GLY A 340 49.65 -18.87 22.76
C GLY A 340 49.13 -17.74 21.90
N ILE A 341 49.94 -16.77 21.59
CA ILE A 341 49.59 -15.58 20.79
C ILE A 341 50.51 -15.48 19.60
N VAL A 342 49.94 -15.22 18.42
CA VAL A 342 50.70 -14.86 17.22
C VAL A 342 50.23 -13.49 16.73
N MET A 343 51.19 -12.66 16.38
CA MET A 343 50.94 -11.36 15.81
C MET A 343 51.65 -11.31 14.45
N SER A 344 50.93 -10.98 13.42
CA SER A 344 51.46 -11.00 12.05
C SER A 344 50.87 -9.88 11.22
N GLN A 345 51.68 -9.37 10.27
CA GLN A 345 51.28 -8.35 9.34
C GLN A 345 51.86 -8.67 7.96
N GLY A 346 51.13 -8.40 6.92
CA GLY A 346 51.64 -8.51 5.57
C GLY A 346 50.65 -9.02 4.53
N ASP A 347 51.08 -8.96 3.29
CA ASP A 347 50.27 -9.26 2.10
C ASP A 347 50.03 -10.77 1.89
N THR A 348 50.71 -11.62 2.64
CA THR A 348 50.69 -13.11 2.49
C THR A 348 50.29 -13.81 3.77
N LEU A 349 49.29 -13.29 4.49
CA LEU A 349 48.74 -13.94 5.66
C LEU A 349 48.03 -15.23 5.26
N ASP A 350 48.48 -16.36 5.84
CA ASP A 350 47.84 -17.65 5.65
C ASP A 350 47.17 -18.08 6.96
N TYR A 351 45.86 -18.23 6.94
CA TYR A 351 45.04 -18.66 8.06
C TYR A 351 45.58 -19.94 8.71
N THR A 352 45.94 -20.95 7.92
CA THR A 352 46.43 -22.24 8.43
C THR A 352 47.76 -22.11 9.15
N GLN A 353 48.65 -21.24 8.66
CA GLN A 353 49.93 -20.99 9.30
C GLN A 353 49.77 -20.22 10.62
N LEU A 354 48.88 -19.20 10.63
CA LEU A 354 48.59 -18.43 11.83
C LEU A 354 48.03 -19.29 12.97
N ILE A 355 47.05 -20.16 12.65
CA ILE A 355 46.52 -21.11 13.62
C ILE A 355 47.59 -22.04 14.17
N ARG A 356 48.41 -22.60 13.29
CA ARG A 356 49.52 -23.48 13.70
C ARG A 356 50.53 -22.78 14.58
N LYS A 357 50.91 -21.54 14.30
CA LYS A 357 51.86 -20.74 15.07
C LYS A 357 51.28 -20.42 16.47
N ALA A 358 50.00 -20.07 16.54
CA ALA A 358 49.35 -19.77 17.82
C ALA A 358 49.21 -21.06 18.71
N ASP A 359 48.89 -22.18 18.09
CA ASP A 359 48.85 -23.48 18.77
C ASP A 359 50.24 -23.90 19.32
N LEU A 360 51.28 -23.75 18.47
CA LEU A 360 52.68 -24.01 18.92
C LEU A 360 53.11 -23.07 20.05
N ALA A 361 52.71 -21.82 20.03
CA ALA A 361 53.00 -20.86 21.10
C ALA A 361 52.28 -21.26 22.39
N MET A 362 51.03 -21.74 22.34
CA MET A 362 50.31 -22.25 23.49
C MET A 362 50.98 -23.51 24.06
N TYR A 363 51.41 -24.43 23.21
CA TYR A 363 52.17 -25.59 23.62
C TYR A 363 53.48 -25.22 24.32
N GLN A 364 54.22 -24.24 23.79
CA GLN A 364 55.42 -23.67 24.45
C GLN A 364 55.09 -23.06 25.81
N ALA A 365 53.95 -22.37 25.96
CA ALA A 365 53.54 -21.86 27.26
C ALA A 365 53.34 -23.01 28.29
N LYS A 366 52.76 -24.13 27.85
CA LYS A 366 52.60 -25.35 28.68
C LYS A 366 53.95 -25.96 29.07
N GLU A 367 54.93 -26.02 28.14
CA GLU A 367 56.27 -26.51 28.44
C GLU A 367 57.07 -25.56 29.34
N ASN A 368 56.84 -24.23 29.24
CA ASN A 368 57.50 -23.21 30.10
C ASN A 368 57.01 -23.22 31.56
N GLY A 369 56.20 -24.17 31.94
CA GLY A 369 55.72 -24.35 33.31
C GLY A 369 54.26 -24.01 33.51
N LYS A 370 53.49 -23.87 32.44
CA LYS A 370 52.06 -23.53 32.47
C LYS A 370 51.75 -22.18 33.10
N ASN A 371 50.49 -21.79 33.16
CA ASN A 371 50.06 -20.52 33.76
C ASN A 371 50.83 -19.28 33.26
N THR A 372 51.08 -19.22 31.96
CA THR A 372 51.88 -18.19 31.27
C THR A 372 51.42 -18.01 29.83
N PHE A 373 52.01 -17.07 29.13
CA PHE A 373 51.77 -16.89 27.71
C PHE A 373 53.08 -16.88 26.92
N VAL A 374 52.95 -17.19 25.62
CA VAL A 374 54.01 -16.99 24.61
C VAL A 374 53.46 -16.13 23.50
N LEU A 375 54.16 -15.04 23.14
CA LEU A 375 53.87 -14.15 22.05
C LEU A 375 54.90 -14.31 20.94
N ASN A 376 54.48 -14.76 19.79
CA ASN A 376 55.28 -14.76 18.56
C ASN A 376 54.88 -13.54 17.69
N VAL A 377 55.87 -12.78 17.27
CA VAL A 377 55.74 -11.60 16.38
C VAL A 377 56.43 -11.95 15.09
N ASP A 378 55.70 -11.94 13.97
CA ASP A 378 56.23 -12.18 12.61
C ASP A 378 56.53 -10.91 11.88
#